data_f2ae8c1dd096a41e5ac0ce52897fc1f9
#
_entry.id   f2ae8c1dd096a41e5ac0ce52897fc1f9
#
_cell.length_a   1.000
_cell.length_b   1.000
_cell.length_c   1.000
_cell.angle_alpha   90.00
_cell.angle_beta   90.00
_cell.angle_gamma   90.00
#
_symmetry.space_group_name_H-M   'P 1'
#
loop_
_entity.id
_entity.type
_entity.pdbx_description
1 polymer ?
#
loop_
_entity_poly.entity_id
_entity_poly.type
_entity_poly.pdbx_seq_one_letter_code
_entity_poly.pdbx_strand_id
1 'polypeptide(L)'
;MSDARSRDIQTSLLTRADWPRHLVAVFAGVICTLSFSPFDIWPLAIVSLTLLLTVTQSVKRSTGVLRYYLFGVGLYASGISWVFVSIHVHGGASLLLASFLVLLFVLSISLLFAAQGYIYLRFFRFLPLGLLLAFPAVWVLREWLMSWLFSGFPWLLLGYAHIETPLVGFAPLLGVYSLSVLALVTAATLYFQVTKQPVHTGHARASLVVVAVIWVMGFILSSYEHTAGDRIVTVSALQGNIDQRTKWTRRMIGPILETYTRLTSSEWGRELIVWPEASITLFRQNAFGQLDNLDKIAGESGSTLVLGIPDRDSNGGFQNSAVSIGQGSGQYVKRHLVPFGEYVPLESQLRGLIAFLDLPMSHNRPGPENQTPLTAGDLTLSLSICYEVVFGDLVRRTVTDPDMLITISNDTWFGDSIGPWQHFQMARMRAIENGKYMVRATNNGITAIIDHKGRVQSSLPQFEPGVLRGEVRAMKGVTPYAWLGNTPILGAALLVVLCLIFNGRKSSI
;
A
#
# COMPACT_ATOMS: atom_id res chain seq x y z
N MET A 1 32.07 -36.03 -19.83
CA MET A 1 31.65 -34.98 -18.86
C MET A 1 30.18 -35.10 -18.48
N SER A 2 29.65 -36.32 -18.31
CA SER A 2 28.23 -36.59 -18.01
C SER A 2 27.99 -37.13 -16.59
N ASP A 3 28.99 -37.25 -15.75
CA ASP A 3 28.85 -37.97 -14.47
C ASP A 3 28.89 -37.10 -13.20
N ALA A 4 28.97 -35.77 -13.34
CA ALA A 4 28.93 -34.85 -12.20
C ALA A 4 27.54 -34.36 -11.82
N ARG A 5 26.48 -34.67 -12.62
CA ARG A 5 25.11 -34.23 -12.40
C ARG A 5 24.23 -35.17 -11.57
N SER A 6 24.69 -36.40 -11.30
CA SER A 6 23.85 -37.44 -10.67
C SER A 6 24.08 -37.69 -9.16
N ARG A 7 24.94 -36.93 -8.49
CA ARG A 7 25.15 -37.05 -7.03
C ARG A 7 24.29 -36.06 -6.22
N ASP A 8 23.04 -35.92 -6.53
CA ASP A 8 22.08 -35.23 -5.70
C ASP A 8 21.24 -36.22 -4.87
N ILE A 9 21.93 -36.89 -3.95
CA ILE A 9 21.33 -37.88 -3.07
C ILE A 9 20.69 -37.18 -1.87
N GLN A 10 19.40 -37.42 -1.75
CA GLN A 10 18.57 -37.42 -0.55
C GLN A 10 19.30 -37.09 0.76
N THR A 11 19.35 -35.80 1.10
CA THR A 11 19.52 -35.36 2.48
C THR A 11 18.28 -34.55 2.83
N SER A 12 17.68 -34.86 3.98
CA SER A 12 16.48 -34.20 4.47
C SER A 12 16.61 -32.68 4.35
N LEU A 13 15.52 -31.99 3.99
CA LEU A 13 15.44 -30.52 3.89
C LEU A 13 15.85 -29.82 5.20
N LEU A 14 15.88 -30.56 6.32
CA LEU A 14 16.15 -30.09 7.68
C LEU A 14 17.33 -30.88 8.28
N THR A 15 18.53 -30.66 7.78
CA THR A 15 19.74 -31.16 8.47
C THR A 15 20.12 -30.21 9.61
N ARG A 16 20.66 -30.74 10.73
CA ARG A 16 21.16 -29.92 11.85
C ARG A 16 22.16 -28.84 11.40
N ALA A 17 22.95 -29.09 10.37
CA ALA A 17 23.92 -28.14 9.81
C ALA A 17 23.27 -26.94 9.08
N ASP A 18 22.01 -27.09 8.58
CA ASP A 18 21.31 -26.04 7.84
C ASP A 18 20.42 -25.15 8.71
N TRP A 19 20.09 -25.61 9.93
CA TRP A 19 19.17 -24.92 10.84
C TRP A 19 19.53 -23.44 11.10
N PRO A 20 20.77 -23.05 11.39
CA PRO A 20 21.11 -21.66 11.60
C PRO A 20 20.82 -20.76 10.38
N ARG A 21 21.03 -21.29 9.17
CA ARG A 21 20.79 -20.55 7.92
C ARG A 21 19.28 -20.42 7.61
N HIS A 22 18.44 -21.35 8.05
CA HIS A 22 16.98 -21.18 8.01
C HIS A 22 16.53 -20.05 8.96
N LEU A 23 17.09 -19.98 10.16
CA LEU A 23 16.84 -18.90 11.10
C LEU A 23 17.31 -17.55 10.53
N VAL A 24 18.44 -17.48 9.84
CA VAL A 24 18.89 -16.26 9.15
C VAL A 24 17.88 -15.82 8.09
N ALA A 25 17.24 -16.74 7.36
CA ALA A 25 16.20 -16.39 6.39
C ALA A 25 14.95 -15.80 7.06
N VAL A 26 14.48 -16.40 8.16
CA VAL A 26 13.37 -15.82 8.95
C VAL A 26 13.74 -14.44 9.49
N PHE A 27 14.92 -14.33 10.12
CA PHE A 27 15.43 -13.09 10.68
C PHE A 27 15.57 -12.00 9.62
N ALA A 28 16.04 -12.33 8.42
CA ALA A 28 16.10 -11.40 7.31
C ALA A 28 14.70 -10.85 6.95
N GLY A 29 13.67 -11.70 6.96
CA GLY A 29 12.29 -11.24 6.78
C GLY A 29 11.84 -10.30 7.89
N VAL A 30 12.12 -10.63 9.15
CA VAL A 30 11.76 -9.80 10.31
C VAL A 30 12.44 -8.43 10.27
N ILE A 31 13.73 -8.35 10.01
CA ILE A 31 14.43 -7.05 9.95
C ILE A 31 14.00 -6.22 8.74
N CYS A 32 13.50 -6.85 7.67
CA CYS A 32 12.93 -6.11 6.54
C CYS A 32 11.72 -5.28 6.98
N THR A 33 10.93 -5.77 7.94
CA THR A 33 9.79 -5.01 8.49
C THR A 33 10.23 -3.67 9.10
N LEU A 34 11.42 -3.63 9.71
CA LEU A 34 11.95 -2.40 10.32
C LEU A 34 12.33 -1.32 9.29
N SER A 35 12.31 -1.64 8.00
CA SER A 35 12.51 -0.65 6.95
C SER A 35 11.25 0.11 6.55
N PHE A 36 10.09 -0.34 7.02
CA PHE A 36 8.80 0.32 6.80
C PHE A 36 8.39 1.16 8.00
N SER A 37 7.44 2.10 7.78
CA SER A 37 6.87 2.89 8.88
C SER A 37 6.21 1.98 9.95
N PRO A 38 6.33 2.36 11.22
CA PRO A 38 6.87 3.62 11.77
C PRO A 38 8.38 3.62 12.02
N PHE A 39 9.10 2.56 11.71
CA PHE A 39 10.53 2.43 12.02
C PHE A 39 11.42 3.18 11.02
N ASP A 40 11.09 3.10 9.73
CA ASP A 40 11.71 3.81 8.60
C ASP A 40 13.26 3.64 8.50
N ILE A 41 13.79 2.51 9.02
CA ILE A 41 15.22 2.18 8.95
C ILE A 41 15.52 1.55 7.59
N TRP A 42 15.42 2.36 6.51
CA TRP A 42 15.54 1.90 5.13
C TRP A 42 16.79 1.05 4.81
N PRO A 43 17.98 1.22 5.45
CA PRO A 43 19.14 0.36 5.15
C PRO A 43 18.88 -1.11 5.46
N LEU A 44 17.97 -1.40 6.41
CA LEU A 44 17.62 -2.78 6.76
C LEU A 44 16.92 -3.51 5.61
N ALA A 45 16.24 -2.83 4.69
CA ALA A 45 15.74 -3.43 3.47
C ALA A 45 16.88 -4.04 2.65
N ILE A 46 17.94 -3.26 2.41
CA ILE A 46 19.11 -3.71 1.62
C ILE A 46 19.85 -4.83 2.34
N VAL A 47 20.08 -4.69 3.66
CA VAL A 47 20.75 -5.72 4.48
C VAL A 47 19.95 -7.01 4.50
N SER A 48 18.67 -6.94 4.72
CA SER A 48 17.70 -8.07 4.72
C SER A 48 17.81 -8.89 3.42
N LEU A 49 17.72 -8.21 2.28
CA LEU A 49 17.81 -8.84 0.96
C LEU A 49 19.20 -9.43 0.71
N THR A 50 20.26 -8.75 1.14
CA THR A 50 21.63 -9.25 1.05
C THR A 50 21.79 -10.53 1.87
N LEU A 51 21.24 -10.58 3.09
CA LEU A 51 21.21 -11.79 3.92
C LEU A 51 20.42 -12.93 3.24
N LEU A 52 19.26 -12.66 2.67
CA LEU A 52 18.49 -13.65 1.90
C LEU A 52 19.34 -14.24 0.77
N LEU A 53 20.03 -13.38 -0.01
CA LEU A 53 20.89 -13.82 -1.10
C LEU A 53 22.06 -14.67 -0.58
N THR A 54 22.71 -14.32 0.53
CA THR A 54 23.84 -15.09 1.09
C THR A 54 23.43 -16.51 1.47
N VAL A 55 22.19 -16.70 1.95
CA VAL A 55 21.71 -18.02 2.36
C VAL A 55 21.02 -18.81 1.25
N THR A 56 20.76 -18.20 0.06
CA THR A 56 20.01 -18.88 -1.02
C THR A 56 20.81 -19.18 -2.28
N GLN A 57 21.89 -18.41 -2.58
CA GLN A 57 22.59 -18.52 -3.86
C GLN A 57 23.40 -19.82 -4.04
N SER A 58 24.04 -20.34 -2.97
CA SER A 58 24.99 -21.44 -3.04
C SER A 58 24.45 -22.76 -2.47
N VAL A 59 23.11 -22.96 -2.50
CA VAL A 59 22.47 -24.15 -1.92
C VAL A 59 21.64 -24.92 -2.95
N LYS A 60 21.19 -26.12 -2.58
CA LYS A 60 20.22 -26.89 -3.39
C LYS A 60 18.96 -26.06 -3.60
N ARG A 61 18.33 -26.20 -4.78
CA ARG A 61 17.12 -25.44 -5.12
C ARG A 61 16.02 -25.58 -4.07
N SER A 62 15.73 -26.81 -3.61
CA SER A 62 14.72 -27.07 -2.59
C SER A 62 14.99 -26.31 -1.29
N THR A 63 16.24 -26.32 -0.80
CA THR A 63 16.66 -25.57 0.38
C THR A 63 16.53 -24.06 0.16
N GLY A 64 16.92 -23.57 -1.02
CA GLY A 64 16.76 -22.16 -1.38
C GLY A 64 15.29 -21.74 -1.40
N VAL A 65 14.41 -22.52 -2.01
CA VAL A 65 12.95 -22.27 -2.04
C VAL A 65 12.38 -22.22 -0.61
N LEU A 66 12.77 -23.16 0.25
CA LEU A 66 12.38 -23.13 1.66
C LEU A 66 12.81 -21.83 2.35
N ARG A 67 14.04 -21.34 2.09
CA ARG A 67 14.55 -20.09 2.69
C ARG A 67 13.83 -18.87 2.16
N TYR A 68 13.43 -18.82 0.88
CA TYR A 68 12.53 -17.78 0.36
C TYR A 68 11.17 -17.82 1.08
N TYR A 69 10.59 -19.00 1.27
CA TYR A 69 9.36 -19.15 2.03
C TYR A 69 9.49 -18.64 3.46
N LEU A 70 10.55 -19.05 4.16
CA LEU A 70 10.84 -18.64 5.55
C LEU A 70 11.10 -17.13 5.68
N PHE A 71 11.74 -16.53 4.67
CA PHE A 71 11.84 -15.07 4.58
C PHE A 71 10.45 -14.41 4.52
N GLY A 72 9.56 -14.90 3.67
CA GLY A 72 8.18 -14.44 3.58
C GLY A 72 7.43 -14.59 4.92
N VAL A 73 7.60 -15.73 5.60
CA VAL A 73 7.02 -15.95 6.93
C VAL A 73 7.53 -14.91 7.93
N GLY A 74 8.85 -14.66 7.97
CA GLY A 74 9.42 -13.63 8.85
C GLY A 74 8.88 -12.23 8.57
N LEU A 75 8.83 -11.85 7.29
CA LEU A 75 8.34 -10.54 6.86
C LEU A 75 6.86 -10.35 7.20
N TYR A 76 6.00 -11.30 6.85
CA TYR A 76 4.57 -11.12 7.07
C TYR A 76 4.15 -11.36 8.53
N ALA A 77 4.78 -12.29 9.25
CA ALA A 77 4.46 -12.48 10.67
C ALA A 77 4.75 -11.21 11.50
N SER A 78 5.82 -10.50 11.18
CA SER A 78 6.16 -9.24 11.86
C SER A 78 5.44 -8.03 11.26
N GLY A 79 5.31 -7.95 9.93
CA GLY A 79 4.90 -6.74 9.22
C GLY A 79 3.39 -6.56 9.08
N ILE A 80 2.57 -7.63 9.23
CA ILE A 80 1.10 -7.55 9.17
C ILE A 80 0.43 -8.05 10.45
N SER A 81 1.11 -7.98 11.58
CA SER A 81 0.57 -8.40 12.89
C SER A 81 -0.73 -7.67 13.27
N TRP A 82 -0.96 -6.48 12.73
CA TRP A 82 -2.20 -5.71 12.91
C TRP A 82 -3.46 -6.45 12.40
N VAL A 83 -3.35 -7.40 11.48
CA VAL A 83 -4.47 -8.23 11.02
C VAL A 83 -5.11 -8.99 12.19
N PHE A 84 -4.30 -9.37 13.20
CA PHE A 84 -4.81 -9.97 14.42
C PHE A 84 -5.78 -9.03 15.17
N VAL A 85 -5.44 -7.75 15.28
CA VAL A 85 -6.30 -6.73 15.92
C VAL A 85 -7.63 -6.61 15.16
N SER A 86 -7.58 -6.56 13.83
CA SER A 86 -8.78 -6.50 12.99
C SER A 86 -9.72 -7.69 13.23
N ILE A 87 -9.16 -8.92 13.29
CA ILE A 87 -9.95 -10.16 13.42
C ILE A 87 -10.43 -10.37 14.87
N HIS A 88 -9.54 -10.16 15.86
CA HIS A 88 -9.85 -10.44 17.26
C HIS A 88 -10.67 -9.33 17.92
N VAL A 89 -10.15 -8.07 17.85
CA VAL A 89 -10.72 -6.95 18.60
C VAL A 89 -11.98 -6.40 17.93
N HIS A 90 -11.97 -6.25 16.61
CA HIS A 90 -13.07 -5.65 15.86
C HIS A 90 -13.98 -6.69 15.20
N GLY A 91 -13.43 -7.84 14.81
CA GLY A 91 -14.21 -8.95 14.25
C GLY A 91 -14.83 -9.89 15.28
N GLY A 92 -14.48 -9.75 16.57
CA GLY A 92 -15.05 -10.56 17.66
C GLY A 92 -14.64 -12.03 17.64
N ALA A 93 -13.65 -12.43 16.83
CA ALA A 93 -13.16 -13.81 16.83
C ALA A 93 -12.42 -14.15 18.15
N SER A 94 -12.52 -15.38 18.61
CA SER A 94 -11.76 -15.84 19.78
C SER A 94 -10.25 -15.72 19.53
N LEU A 95 -9.47 -15.62 20.61
CA LEU A 95 -8.00 -15.57 20.56
C LEU A 95 -7.40 -16.68 19.70
N LEU A 96 -7.86 -17.91 19.89
CA LEU A 96 -7.38 -19.09 19.15
C LEU A 96 -7.74 -19.00 17.67
N LEU A 97 -8.97 -18.63 17.34
CA LEU A 97 -9.43 -18.51 15.97
C LEU A 97 -8.68 -17.38 15.24
N ALA A 98 -8.55 -16.21 15.86
CA ALA A 98 -7.82 -15.09 15.28
C ALA A 98 -6.34 -15.44 15.04
N SER A 99 -5.68 -16.07 16.01
CA SER A 99 -4.30 -16.55 15.86
C SER A 99 -4.15 -17.56 14.73
N PHE A 100 -5.08 -18.52 14.64
CA PHE A 100 -5.09 -19.52 13.57
C PHE A 100 -5.28 -18.89 12.19
N LEU A 101 -6.24 -17.96 12.03
CA LEU A 101 -6.52 -17.28 10.76
C LEU A 101 -5.33 -16.42 10.31
N VAL A 102 -4.70 -15.69 11.25
CA VAL A 102 -3.50 -14.89 10.94
C VAL A 102 -2.33 -15.77 10.56
N LEU A 103 -2.09 -16.88 11.29
CA LEU A 103 -1.05 -17.83 10.94
C LEU A 103 -1.29 -18.42 9.55
N LEU A 104 -2.52 -18.85 9.25
CA LEU A 104 -2.89 -19.40 7.96
C LEU A 104 -2.66 -18.35 6.84
N PHE A 105 -3.03 -17.10 7.07
CA PHE A 105 -2.81 -16.02 6.12
C PHE A 105 -1.32 -15.78 5.87
N VAL A 106 -0.50 -15.68 6.93
CA VAL A 106 0.94 -15.51 6.84
C VAL A 106 1.59 -16.66 6.06
N LEU A 107 1.25 -17.91 6.40
CA LEU A 107 1.79 -19.08 5.71
C LEU A 107 1.37 -19.12 4.25
N SER A 108 0.12 -18.78 3.93
CA SER A 108 -0.41 -18.80 2.57
C SER A 108 0.23 -17.72 1.69
N ILE A 109 0.29 -16.47 2.15
CA ILE A 109 0.89 -15.38 1.37
C ILE A 109 2.40 -15.58 1.17
N SER A 110 3.06 -16.23 2.12
CA SER A 110 4.50 -16.57 2.02
C SER A 110 4.80 -17.59 0.92
N LEU A 111 3.80 -18.35 0.44
CA LEU A 111 3.97 -19.23 -0.73
C LEU A 111 4.33 -18.46 -2.00
N LEU A 112 3.95 -17.20 -2.11
CA LEU A 112 4.36 -16.35 -3.22
C LEU A 112 5.89 -16.12 -3.24
N PHE A 113 6.52 -16.02 -2.06
CA PHE A 113 7.99 -15.98 -1.97
C PHE A 113 8.62 -17.32 -2.34
N ALA A 114 8.01 -18.45 -1.94
CA ALA A 114 8.48 -19.77 -2.37
C ALA A 114 8.41 -19.92 -3.89
N ALA A 115 7.29 -19.50 -4.51
CA ALA A 115 7.11 -19.53 -5.97
C ALA A 115 8.13 -18.62 -6.68
N GLN A 116 8.33 -17.40 -6.20
CA GLN A 116 9.36 -16.48 -6.67
C GLN A 116 10.76 -17.11 -6.56
N GLY A 117 11.10 -17.68 -5.40
CA GLY A 117 12.37 -18.36 -5.16
C GLY A 117 12.55 -19.55 -6.09
N TYR A 118 11.50 -20.36 -6.31
CA TYR A 118 11.56 -21.48 -7.25
C TYR A 118 11.86 -21.01 -8.68
N ILE A 119 11.15 -20.01 -9.19
CA ILE A 119 11.33 -19.46 -10.52
C ILE A 119 12.75 -18.92 -10.69
N TYR A 120 13.19 -18.06 -9.76
CA TYR A 120 14.52 -17.48 -9.82
C TYR A 120 15.64 -18.55 -9.75
N LEU A 121 15.61 -19.43 -8.77
CA LEU A 121 16.64 -20.45 -8.54
C LEU A 121 16.65 -21.53 -9.63
N ARG A 122 15.51 -21.81 -10.29
CA ARG A 122 15.39 -22.82 -11.34
C ARG A 122 15.93 -22.33 -12.67
N PHE A 123 15.65 -21.07 -13.02
CA PHE A 123 15.86 -20.60 -14.39
C PHE A 123 16.97 -19.55 -14.51
N PHE A 124 17.25 -18.77 -13.47
CA PHE A 124 18.05 -17.56 -13.61
C PHE A 124 19.31 -17.50 -12.76
N ARG A 125 19.38 -18.27 -11.66
CA ARG A 125 20.49 -18.18 -10.68
C ARG A 125 21.89 -18.27 -11.30
N PHE A 126 22.07 -19.11 -12.31
CA PHE A 126 23.35 -19.38 -12.94
C PHE A 126 23.64 -18.55 -14.19
N LEU A 127 22.70 -17.68 -14.57
CA LEU A 127 22.92 -16.79 -15.72
C LEU A 127 23.81 -15.60 -15.31
N PRO A 128 24.68 -15.10 -16.22
CA PRO A 128 25.64 -14.04 -15.92
C PRO A 128 25.02 -12.79 -15.29
N LEU A 129 23.85 -12.36 -15.74
CA LEU A 129 23.11 -11.21 -15.24
C LEU A 129 21.88 -11.60 -14.42
N GLY A 130 21.73 -12.89 -14.06
CA GLY A 130 20.55 -13.40 -13.38
C GLY A 130 20.28 -12.69 -12.06
N LEU A 131 21.32 -12.40 -11.28
CA LEU A 131 21.17 -11.73 -10.00
C LEU A 131 20.83 -10.23 -10.13
N LEU A 132 21.41 -9.53 -11.11
CA LEU A 132 21.20 -8.10 -11.30
C LEU A 132 19.89 -7.75 -12.05
N LEU A 133 19.43 -8.65 -12.92
CA LEU A 133 18.27 -8.39 -13.78
C LEU A 133 17.09 -9.30 -13.45
N ALA A 134 17.28 -10.63 -13.42
CA ALA A 134 16.17 -11.56 -13.22
C ALA A 134 15.65 -11.57 -11.78
N PHE A 135 16.50 -11.43 -10.79
CA PHE A 135 16.08 -11.39 -9.39
C PHE A 135 15.13 -10.20 -9.10
N PRO A 136 15.48 -8.95 -9.48
CA PRO A 136 14.56 -7.82 -9.36
C PRO A 136 13.29 -7.99 -10.22
N ALA A 137 13.41 -8.48 -11.45
CA ALA A 137 12.27 -8.64 -12.34
C ALA A 137 11.24 -9.64 -11.79
N VAL A 138 11.68 -10.82 -11.34
CA VAL A 138 10.79 -11.83 -10.75
C VAL A 138 10.18 -11.33 -9.44
N TRP A 139 10.92 -10.56 -8.64
CA TRP A 139 10.42 -9.96 -7.41
C TRP A 139 9.28 -8.98 -7.68
N VAL A 140 9.47 -8.03 -8.60
CA VAL A 140 8.46 -7.03 -8.93
C VAL A 140 7.23 -7.68 -9.58
N LEU A 141 7.40 -8.70 -10.41
CA LEU A 141 6.26 -9.45 -10.94
C LEU A 141 5.46 -10.17 -9.83
N ARG A 142 6.12 -10.66 -8.76
CA ARG A 142 5.43 -11.17 -7.56
C ARG A 142 4.71 -10.05 -6.80
N GLU A 143 5.33 -8.87 -6.62
CA GLU A 143 4.67 -7.73 -5.99
C GLU A 143 3.43 -7.28 -6.77
N TRP A 144 3.54 -7.25 -8.10
CA TRP A 144 2.41 -6.97 -8.97
C TRP A 144 1.31 -8.04 -8.86
N LEU A 145 1.67 -9.33 -8.85
CA LEU A 145 0.71 -10.41 -8.65
C LEU A 145 -0.07 -10.21 -7.33
N MET A 146 0.60 -9.80 -6.27
CA MET A 146 -0.04 -9.51 -4.97
C MET A 146 -1.02 -8.34 -5.03
N SER A 147 -0.91 -7.43 -5.99
CA SER A 147 -1.80 -6.27 -6.07
C SER A 147 -3.19 -6.58 -6.62
N TRP A 148 -3.42 -7.77 -7.17
CA TRP A 148 -4.72 -8.14 -7.74
C TRP A 148 -5.14 -9.60 -7.45
N LEU A 149 -4.22 -10.49 -7.09
CA LEU A 149 -4.56 -11.88 -6.76
C LEU A 149 -5.49 -11.90 -5.53
N PHE A 150 -6.67 -12.56 -5.63
CA PHE A 150 -7.70 -12.61 -4.58
C PHE A 150 -8.12 -11.22 -4.08
N SER A 151 -8.37 -10.28 -4.99
CA SER A 151 -8.64 -8.84 -4.77
C SER A 151 -7.43 -8.01 -4.39
N GLY A 152 -6.27 -8.63 -4.23
CA GLY A 152 -5.02 -7.94 -3.94
C GLY A 152 -4.78 -7.62 -2.46
N PHE A 153 -3.50 -7.74 -2.08
CA PHE A 153 -2.98 -7.30 -0.78
C PHE A 153 -1.58 -6.70 -1.00
N PRO A 154 -1.44 -5.51 -1.63
CA PRO A 154 -0.16 -4.89 -1.96
C PRO A 154 0.49 -4.24 -0.73
N TRP A 155 0.60 -4.98 0.38
CA TRP A 155 1.21 -4.55 1.62
C TRP A 155 2.69 -4.92 1.64
N LEU A 156 3.53 -4.09 2.26
CA LEU A 156 4.98 -4.30 2.36
C LEU A 156 5.69 -4.45 1.00
N LEU A 157 5.25 -3.70 -0.03
CA LEU A 157 6.04 -3.59 -1.25
C LEU A 157 7.36 -2.90 -0.91
N LEU A 158 8.46 -3.51 -1.35
CA LEU A 158 9.80 -3.07 -0.95
C LEU A 158 10.08 -1.58 -1.24
N GLY A 159 9.49 -1.05 -2.31
CA GLY A 159 9.61 0.35 -2.68
C GLY A 159 9.13 1.34 -1.64
N TYR A 160 8.17 0.98 -0.78
CA TYR A 160 7.72 1.87 0.29
C TYR A 160 8.81 2.18 1.32
N ALA A 161 9.74 1.25 1.57
CA ALA A 161 10.87 1.46 2.47
C ALA A 161 11.82 2.59 2.01
N HIS A 162 11.69 3.04 0.76
CA HIS A 162 12.59 4.02 0.15
C HIS A 162 11.98 5.41 -0.07
N ILE A 163 10.84 5.71 0.58
CA ILE A 163 10.16 7.00 0.45
C ILE A 163 11.01 8.17 0.95
N GLU A 164 11.89 7.96 1.93
CA GLU A 164 12.78 8.96 2.51
C GLU A 164 14.20 8.91 1.91
N THR A 165 14.40 8.16 0.82
CA THR A 165 15.70 8.01 0.19
C THR A 165 15.75 8.72 -1.15
N PRO A 166 16.96 8.99 -1.71
CA PRO A 166 17.09 9.52 -3.07
C PRO A 166 16.34 8.71 -4.14
N LEU A 167 16.14 7.41 -3.95
CA LEU A 167 15.42 6.55 -4.89
C LEU A 167 13.98 7.03 -5.14
N VAL A 168 13.38 7.76 -4.20
CA VAL A 168 12.01 8.30 -4.32
C VAL A 168 11.83 9.15 -5.59
N GLY A 169 12.89 9.80 -6.10
CA GLY A 169 12.85 10.55 -7.34
C GLY A 169 12.40 9.77 -8.57
N PHE A 170 12.45 8.45 -8.53
CA PHE A 170 11.92 7.59 -9.61
C PHE A 170 10.41 7.31 -9.49
N ALA A 171 9.79 7.57 -8.34
CA ALA A 171 8.37 7.27 -8.13
C ALA A 171 7.42 8.06 -9.06
N PRO A 172 7.61 9.36 -9.32
CA PRO A 172 6.80 10.10 -10.29
C PRO A 172 6.95 9.60 -11.74
N LEU A 173 8.04 8.89 -12.05
CA LEU A 173 8.31 8.35 -13.38
C LEU A 173 7.72 6.96 -13.60
N LEU A 174 7.91 6.05 -12.64
CA LEU A 174 7.71 4.61 -12.81
C LEU A 174 6.98 3.94 -11.63
N GLY A 175 6.56 4.71 -10.63
CA GLY A 175 5.83 4.23 -9.45
C GLY A 175 6.67 3.44 -8.45
N VAL A 176 6.02 2.97 -7.40
CA VAL A 176 6.63 2.26 -6.26
C VAL A 176 7.42 1.00 -6.67
N TYR A 177 6.99 0.30 -7.70
CA TYR A 177 7.70 -0.89 -8.20
C TYR A 177 9.11 -0.59 -8.71
N SER A 178 9.34 0.61 -9.24
CA SER A 178 10.68 1.02 -9.65
C SER A 178 11.63 1.11 -8.46
N LEU A 179 11.16 1.63 -7.34
CA LEU A 179 11.95 1.70 -6.11
C LEU A 179 12.30 0.29 -5.62
N SER A 180 11.36 -0.67 -5.72
CA SER A 180 11.64 -2.08 -5.41
C SER A 180 12.77 -2.64 -6.29
N VAL A 181 12.72 -2.42 -7.62
CA VAL A 181 13.79 -2.85 -8.55
C VAL A 181 15.15 -2.26 -8.13
N LEU A 182 15.20 -0.95 -7.90
CA LEU A 182 16.44 -0.24 -7.59
C LEU A 182 17.04 -0.67 -6.25
N ALA A 183 16.21 -0.91 -5.24
CA ALA A 183 16.63 -1.48 -3.96
C ALA A 183 17.20 -2.89 -4.12
N LEU A 184 16.56 -3.74 -4.94
CA LEU A 184 17.02 -5.11 -5.21
C LEU A 184 18.34 -5.13 -5.97
N VAL A 185 18.54 -4.24 -6.95
CA VAL A 185 19.83 -4.08 -7.64
C VAL A 185 20.92 -3.64 -6.67
N THR A 186 20.58 -2.73 -5.74
CA THR A 186 21.51 -2.28 -4.68
C THR A 186 21.89 -3.45 -3.77
N ALA A 187 20.91 -4.25 -3.31
CA ALA A 187 21.18 -5.42 -2.47
C ALA A 187 22.00 -6.52 -3.20
N ALA A 188 21.70 -6.77 -4.48
CA ALA A 188 22.48 -7.69 -5.31
C ALA A 188 23.94 -7.23 -5.49
N THR A 189 24.15 -5.93 -5.65
CA THR A 189 25.48 -5.33 -5.72
C THR A 189 26.22 -5.48 -4.39
N LEU A 190 25.57 -5.21 -3.26
CA LEU A 190 26.15 -5.43 -1.94
C LEU A 190 26.53 -6.90 -1.70
N TYR A 191 25.65 -7.83 -2.14
CA TYR A 191 25.95 -9.26 -2.09
C TYR A 191 27.25 -9.61 -2.82
N PHE A 192 27.50 -9.08 -4.01
CA PHE A 192 28.75 -9.31 -4.73
C PHE A 192 29.99 -8.80 -3.98
N GLN A 193 29.87 -7.64 -3.30
CA GLN A 193 31.00 -7.08 -2.53
C GLN A 193 31.32 -7.93 -1.29
N VAL A 194 30.27 -8.39 -0.59
CA VAL A 194 30.43 -9.19 0.64
C VAL A 194 31.00 -10.59 0.35
N THR A 195 30.53 -11.25 -0.73
CA THR A 195 30.87 -12.65 -1.00
C THR A 195 32.19 -12.82 -1.78
N LYS A 196 32.72 -11.75 -2.40
CA LYS A 196 33.98 -11.72 -3.16
C LYS A 196 34.16 -12.90 -4.13
N GLN A 197 33.08 -13.38 -4.75
CA GLN A 197 33.13 -14.54 -5.65
C GLN A 197 33.91 -14.20 -6.92
N PRO A 198 34.98 -14.98 -7.27
CA PRO A 198 35.88 -14.64 -8.40
C PRO A 198 35.19 -14.59 -9.76
N VAL A 199 34.14 -15.40 -9.95
CA VAL A 199 33.38 -15.50 -11.20
C VAL A 199 32.63 -14.21 -11.56
N HIS A 200 32.42 -13.31 -10.58
CA HIS A 200 31.60 -12.13 -10.73
C HIS A 200 32.35 -10.80 -10.58
N THR A 201 33.69 -10.79 -10.53
CA THR A 201 34.48 -9.56 -10.24
C THR A 201 34.20 -8.42 -11.24
N GLY A 202 34.07 -8.73 -12.53
CA GLY A 202 33.76 -7.72 -13.54
C GLY A 202 32.34 -7.12 -13.35
N HIS A 203 31.36 -7.98 -13.12
CA HIS A 203 29.97 -7.55 -12.86
C HIS A 203 29.84 -6.81 -11.52
N ALA A 204 30.64 -7.23 -10.50
CA ALA A 204 30.66 -6.57 -9.19
C ALA A 204 31.15 -5.12 -9.26
N ARG A 205 32.18 -4.83 -10.05
CA ARG A 205 32.70 -3.46 -10.24
C ARG A 205 31.75 -2.62 -11.07
N ALA A 206 31.22 -3.16 -12.17
CA ALA A 206 30.26 -2.46 -13.02
C ALA A 206 28.96 -2.12 -12.25
N SER A 207 28.45 -3.05 -11.43
CA SER A 207 27.24 -2.82 -10.64
C SER A 207 27.40 -1.72 -9.58
N LEU A 208 28.59 -1.53 -8.99
CA LEU A 208 28.85 -0.41 -8.09
C LEU A 208 28.66 0.94 -8.80
N VAL A 209 29.23 1.07 -10.01
CA VAL A 209 29.06 2.29 -10.81
C VAL A 209 27.58 2.50 -11.15
N VAL A 210 26.90 1.44 -11.57
CA VAL A 210 25.45 1.52 -11.90
C VAL A 210 24.64 1.96 -10.68
N VAL A 211 24.87 1.36 -9.52
CA VAL A 211 24.18 1.73 -8.27
C VAL A 211 24.49 3.18 -7.88
N ALA A 212 25.76 3.61 -7.95
CA ALA A 212 26.12 4.99 -7.67
C ALA A 212 25.38 5.97 -8.60
N VAL A 213 25.32 5.67 -9.90
CA VAL A 213 24.58 6.47 -10.89
C VAL A 213 23.07 6.50 -10.57
N ILE A 214 22.48 5.36 -10.21
CA ILE A 214 21.06 5.26 -9.81
C ILE A 214 20.78 6.17 -8.62
N TRP A 215 21.58 6.11 -7.57
CA TRP A 215 21.35 6.92 -6.36
C TRP A 215 21.55 8.42 -6.62
N VAL A 216 22.57 8.81 -7.40
CA VAL A 216 22.78 10.21 -7.82
C VAL A 216 21.63 10.68 -8.71
N MET A 217 21.20 9.87 -9.68
CA MET A 217 20.07 10.22 -10.54
C MET A 217 18.78 10.36 -9.76
N GLY A 218 18.52 9.44 -8.80
CA GLY A 218 17.36 9.56 -7.91
C GLY A 218 17.37 10.87 -7.11
N PHE A 219 18.54 11.27 -6.59
CA PHE A 219 18.69 12.55 -5.90
C PHE A 219 18.38 13.75 -6.84
N ILE A 220 18.87 13.73 -8.07
CA ILE A 220 18.58 14.78 -9.06
C ILE A 220 17.09 14.80 -9.39
N LEU A 221 16.49 13.64 -9.66
CA LEU A 221 15.07 13.50 -10.00
C LEU A 221 14.15 13.92 -8.85
N SER A 222 14.53 13.71 -7.59
CA SER A 222 13.73 14.13 -6.42
C SER A 222 13.58 15.66 -6.32
N SER A 223 14.47 16.41 -6.98
CA SER A 223 14.40 17.86 -7.06
C SER A 223 13.56 18.37 -8.23
N TYR A 224 13.24 17.49 -9.20
CA TYR A 224 12.47 17.86 -10.38
C TYR A 224 10.98 18.02 -10.06
N GLU A 225 10.35 19.06 -10.65
CA GLU A 225 8.92 19.32 -10.51
C GLU A 225 8.17 18.81 -11.74
N HIS A 226 7.35 17.78 -11.57
CA HIS A 226 6.53 17.21 -12.65
C HIS A 226 5.18 17.91 -12.81
N THR A 227 4.74 18.58 -11.77
CA THR A 227 3.47 19.30 -11.69
C THR A 227 3.74 20.68 -11.12
N ALA A 228 2.85 21.63 -11.39
CA ALA A 228 2.98 22.99 -10.90
C ALA A 228 1.64 23.52 -10.40
N GLY A 229 1.65 24.43 -9.46
CA GLY A 229 0.45 25.08 -8.95
C GLY A 229 0.82 26.24 -8.05
N ASP A 230 0.11 27.34 -8.21
CA ASP A 230 0.30 28.57 -7.45
C ASP A 230 -0.93 28.92 -6.60
N ARG A 231 -2.11 28.37 -6.93
CA ARG A 231 -3.32 28.58 -6.15
C ARG A 231 -3.22 27.85 -4.81
N ILE A 232 -3.28 28.62 -3.74
CA ILE A 232 -3.37 28.14 -2.37
C ILE A 232 -4.84 27.91 -2.02
N VAL A 233 -5.14 26.78 -1.39
CA VAL A 233 -6.47 26.36 -0.93
C VAL A 233 -6.40 26.13 0.57
N THR A 234 -7.25 26.82 1.32
CA THR A 234 -7.34 26.65 2.77
C THR A 234 -8.14 25.39 3.11
N VAL A 235 -7.57 24.50 3.92
CA VAL A 235 -8.17 23.21 4.21
C VAL A 235 -8.31 22.94 5.71
N SER A 236 -9.36 22.19 6.08
CA SER A 236 -9.53 21.59 7.41
C SER A 236 -9.85 20.11 7.27
N ALA A 237 -9.04 19.25 7.89
CA ALA A 237 -9.30 17.81 7.96
C ALA A 237 -9.68 17.43 9.40
N LEU A 238 -10.83 16.78 9.57
CA LEU A 238 -11.41 16.46 10.87
C LEU A 238 -11.09 15.04 11.30
N GLN A 239 -10.88 14.86 12.61
CA GLN A 239 -10.68 13.59 13.28
C GLN A 239 -11.67 13.49 14.45
N GLY A 240 -12.65 12.58 14.35
CA GLY A 240 -13.72 12.47 15.34
C GLY A 240 -13.36 11.58 16.52
N ASN A 241 -12.44 10.65 16.35
CA ASN A 241 -12.08 9.59 17.31
C ASN A 241 -13.30 8.82 17.84
N ILE A 242 -14.19 8.44 16.96
CA ILE A 242 -15.42 7.70 17.32
C ILE A 242 -15.11 6.22 17.49
N ASP A 243 -15.50 5.65 18.65
CA ASP A 243 -15.29 4.22 18.93
C ASP A 243 -16.09 3.34 17.97
N GLN A 244 -15.40 2.48 17.22
CA GLN A 244 -15.95 1.59 16.21
C GLN A 244 -17.02 0.62 16.77
N ARG A 245 -16.87 0.18 18.01
CA ARG A 245 -17.79 -0.78 18.66
C ARG A 245 -19.19 -0.20 18.89
N THR A 246 -19.28 1.12 19.08
CA THR A 246 -20.53 1.83 19.36
C THR A 246 -21.03 2.65 18.17
N LYS A 247 -20.16 2.97 17.22
CA LYS A 247 -20.39 3.88 16.08
C LYS A 247 -21.70 3.61 15.34
N TRP A 248 -22.06 2.34 15.12
CA TRP A 248 -23.22 1.94 14.32
C TRP A 248 -24.49 1.76 15.14
N THR A 249 -24.51 2.11 16.42
CA THR A 249 -25.70 2.02 17.27
C THR A 249 -26.59 3.26 17.07
N ARG A 250 -27.92 3.07 17.07
CA ARG A 250 -28.89 4.18 16.91
C ARG A 250 -28.63 5.33 17.88
N ARG A 251 -28.27 5.04 19.13
CA ARG A 251 -28.00 6.04 20.17
C ARG A 251 -26.81 6.96 19.83
N MET A 252 -25.90 6.54 18.98
CA MET A 252 -24.70 7.28 18.62
C MET A 252 -24.87 8.20 17.42
N ILE A 253 -25.98 8.09 16.67
CA ILE A 253 -26.24 8.92 15.48
C ILE A 253 -26.16 10.41 15.81
N GLY A 254 -26.92 10.85 16.83
CA GLY A 254 -26.92 12.25 17.30
C GLY A 254 -25.54 12.70 17.80
N PRO A 255 -24.95 12.03 18.80
CA PRO A 255 -23.64 12.37 19.34
C PRO A 255 -22.50 12.42 18.30
N ILE A 256 -22.52 11.54 17.31
CA ILE A 256 -21.52 11.57 16.22
C ILE A 256 -21.69 12.81 15.37
N LEU A 257 -22.93 13.10 14.92
CA LEU A 257 -23.21 14.28 14.12
C LEU A 257 -22.89 15.58 14.91
N GLU A 258 -23.25 15.64 16.19
CA GLU A 258 -22.91 16.76 17.07
C GLU A 258 -21.39 16.95 17.18
N THR A 259 -20.63 15.86 17.31
CA THR A 259 -19.16 15.92 17.37
C THR A 259 -18.58 16.55 16.11
N TYR A 260 -18.97 16.07 14.92
CA TYR A 260 -18.45 16.63 13.66
C TYR A 260 -18.97 18.06 13.42
N THR A 261 -20.22 18.37 13.74
CA THR A 261 -20.77 19.73 13.61
C THR A 261 -20.03 20.71 14.53
N ARG A 262 -19.78 20.32 15.77
CA ARG A 262 -19.01 21.13 16.74
C ARG A 262 -17.57 21.34 16.27
N LEU A 263 -16.87 20.29 15.80
CA LEU A 263 -15.53 20.42 15.25
C LEU A 263 -15.47 21.32 14.01
N THR A 264 -16.55 21.35 13.21
CA THR A 264 -16.62 22.15 12.00
C THR A 264 -17.00 23.61 12.27
N SER A 265 -17.62 23.91 13.41
CA SER A 265 -18.25 25.22 13.68
C SER A 265 -17.33 26.43 13.48
N SER A 266 -16.02 26.29 13.75
CA SER A 266 -15.00 27.31 13.56
C SER A 266 -14.27 27.23 12.21
N GLU A 267 -14.65 26.30 11.36
CA GLU A 267 -13.94 26.05 10.07
C GLU A 267 -14.71 26.61 8.86
N TRP A 268 -15.98 27.00 9.06
CA TRP A 268 -16.76 27.62 8.00
C TRP A 268 -16.07 28.89 7.48
N GLY A 269 -15.99 29.00 6.17
CA GLY A 269 -15.18 30.03 5.46
C GLY A 269 -13.85 29.51 4.94
N ARG A 270 -13.41 28.29 5.32
CA ARG A 270 -12.33 27.59 4.62
C ARG A 270 -12.83 26.98 3.33
N GLU A 271 -11.99 27.01 2.29
CA GLU A 271 -12.41 26.54 0.96
C GLU A 271 -12.77 25.05 0.94
N LEU A 272 -12.05 24.20 1.73
CA LEU A 272 -12.27 22.76 1.77
C LEU A 272 -12.23 22.22 3.20
N ILE A 273 -13.32 21.59 3.61
CA ILE A 273 -13.45 20.88 4.88
C ILE A 273 -13.65 19.40 4.58
N VAL A 274 -12.87 18.52 5.21
CA VAL A 274 -12.92 17.07 4.95
C VAL A 274 -13.23 16.31 6.23
N TRP A 275 -14.34 15.59 6.23
CA TRP A 275 -14.69 14.64 7.28
C TRP A 275 -14.26 13.23 6.90
N PRO A 276 -13.95 12.36 7.85
CA PRO A 276 -13.47 11.01 7.56
C PRO A 276 -14.54 10.07 7.02
N GLU A 277 -14.13 8.85 6.71
CA GLU A 277 -14.98 7.74 6.26
C GLU A 277 -16.12 7.46 7.24
N ALA A 278 -17.34 7.33 6.71
CA ALA A 278 -18.57 7.07 7.48
C ALA A 278 -18.71 8.02 8.70
N SER A 279 -18.44 9.30 8.51
CA SER A 279 -18.63 10.35 9.52
C SER A 279 -20.12 10.59 9.84
N ILE A 280 -21.01 10.34 8.91
CA ILE A 280 -22.45 10.22 9.13
C ILE A 280 -22.79 8.73 9.07
N THR A 281 -23.47 8.21 10.10
CA THR A 281 -23.81 6.78 10.23
C THR A 281 -25.26 6.46 9.80
N LEU A 282 -25.93 7.41 9.18
CA LEU A 282 -27.21 7.23 8.49
C LEU A 282 -26.95 6.99 7.00
N PHE A 283 -27.77 6.17 6.36
CA PHE A 283 -27.79 6.11 4.92
C PHE A 283 -28.13 7.49 4.33
N ARG A 284 -27.51 7.85 3.21
CA ARG A 284 -27.71 9.14 2.54
C ARG A 284 -29.18 9.43 2.30
N GLN A 285 -29.97 8.43 1.92
CA GLN A 285 -31.43 8.54 1.72
C GLN A 285 -32.19 8.91 3.01
N ASN A 286 -31.64 8.64 4.18
CA ASN A 286 -32.26 8.91 5.47
C ASN A 286 -31.70 10.16 6.16
N ALA A 287 -30.67 10.78 5.58
CA ALA A 287 -29.93 11.90 6.13
C ALA A 287 -30.23 13.24 5.40
N PHE A 288 -31.31 13.30 4.60
CA PHE A 288 -31.59 14.49 3.77
C PHE A 288 -31.61 15.78 4.57
N GLY A 289 -32.36 15.85 5.68
CA GLY A 289 -32.43 17.06 6.47
C GLY A 289 -31.10 17.52 7.07
N GLN A 290 -30.24 16.57 7.45
CA GLN A 290 -28.91 16.86 7.96
C GLN A 290 -27.99 17.33 6.82
N LEU A 291 -28.06 16.69 5.67
CA LEU A 291 -27.26 17.05 4.50
C LEU A 291 -27.67 18.41 3.94
N ASP A 292 -28.95 18.67 3.80
CA ASP A 292 -29.48 19.98 3.36
C ASP A 292 -29.02 21.12 4.27
N ASN A 293 -29.07 20.90 5.58
CA ASN A 293 -28.61 21.91 6.54
C ASN A 293 -27.09 22.17 6.42
N LEU A 294 -26.29 21.11 6.29
CA LEU A 294 -24.84 21.21 6.11
C LEU A 294 -24.50 21.86 4.76
N ASP A 295 -25.22 21.49 3.69
CA ASP A 295 -25.05 22.04 2.35
C ASP A 295 -25.31 23.55 2.34
N LYS A 296 -26.41 23.97 2.95
CA LYS A 296 -26.78 25.39 3.08
C LYS A 296 -25.71 26.18 3.84
N ILE A 297 -25.27 25.70 5.03
CA ILE A 297 -24.27 26.39 5.83
C ILE A 297 -22.93 26.46 5.07
N ALA A 298 -22.50 25.34 4.46
CA ALA A 298 -21.30 25.31 3.65
C ALA A 298 -21.37 26.30 2.46
N GLY A 299 -22.50 26.30 1.73
CA GLY A 299 -22.70 27.20 0.60
C GLY A 299 -22.71 28.67 1.00
N GLU A 300 -23.43 29.03 2.07
CA GLU A 300 -23.50 30.41 2.58
C GLU A 300 -22.14 30.92 3.12
N SER A 301 -21.31 30.01 3.64
CA SER A 301 -19.97 30.33 4.16
C SER A 301 -18.88 30.34 3.09
N GLY A 302 -19.18 29.98 1.84
CA GLY A 302 -18.19 29.84 0.78
C GLY A 302 -17.31 28.59 0.89
N SER A 303 -17.75 27.58 1.68
CA SER A 303 -16.99 26.35 1.93
C SER A 303 -17.49 25.19 1.06
N THR A 304 -16.59 24.26 0.77
CA THR A 304 -16.94 22.89 0.34
C THR A 304 -16.75 21.94 1.51
N LEU A 305 -17.73 21.08 1.75
CA LEU A 305 -17.63 20.00 2.71
C LEU A 305 -17.63 18.65 1.97
N VAL A 306 -16.53 17.90 2.09
CA VAL A 306 -16.44 16.50 1.65
C VAL A 306 -16.60 15.61 2.87
N LEU A 307 -17.56 14.68 2.84
CA LEU A 307 -17.85 13.80 3.98
C LEU A 307 -18.16 12.37 3.56
N GLY A 308 -17.72 11.40 4.39
CA GLY A 308 -18.04 9.99 4.23
C GLY A 308 -19.43 9.66 4.78
N ILE A 309 -20.26 9.00 3.97
CA ILE A 309 -21.63 8.61 4.30
C ILE A 309 -21.98 7.28 3.62
N PRO A 310 -22.62 6.31 4.30
CA PRO A 310 -23.12 5.11 3.65
C PRO A 310 -24.28 5.45 2.71
N ASP A 311 -24.37 4.71 1.60
CA ASP A 311 -25.43 4.83 0.61
C ASP A 311 -26.06 3.46 0.32
N ARG A 312 -27.13 3.45 -0.46
CA ARG A 312 -27.76 2.25 -1.01
C ARG A 312 -27.76 2.30 -2.52
N ASP A 313 -27.40 1.16 -3.14
CA ASP A 313 -27.60 0.99 -4.57
C ASP A 313 -29.08 0.88 -4.94
N SER A 314 -29.39 0.81 -6.22
CA SER A 314 -30.76 0.67 -6.75
C SER A 314 -31.49 -0.59 -6.26
N ASN A 315 -30.75 -1.60 -5.79
CA ASN A 315 -31.28 -2.87 -5.27
C ASN A 315 -31.31 -2.91 -3.74
N GLY A 316 -30.99 -1.77 -3.07
CA GLY A 316 -30.96 -1.65 -1.61
C GLY A 316 -29.67 -2.16 -0.96
N GLY A 317 -28.65 -2.56 -1.76
CA GLY A 317 -27.36 -3.00 -1.27
C GLY A 317 -26.56 -1.88 -0.60
N PHE A 318 -25.79 -2.20 0.42
CA PHE A 318 -24.96 -1.24 1.16
C PHE A 318 -23.77 -0.79 0.30
N GLN A 319 -23.53 0.52 0.24
CA GLN A 319 -22.39 1.12 -0.40
C GLN A 319 -21.67 2.08 0.56
N ASN A 320 -20.34 2.02 0.58
CA ASN A 320 -19.50 3.00 1.26
C ASN A 320 -19.25 4.16 0.29
N SER A 321 -19.62 5.38 0.67
CA SER A 321 -19.54 6.53 -0.23
C SER A 321 -19.09 7.81 0.46
N ALA A 322 -18.80 8.82 -0.34
CA ALA A 322 -18.58 10.18 0.08
C ALA A 322 -19.31 11.15 -0.85
N VAL A 323 -19.70 12.29 -0.29
CA VAL A 323 -20.34 13.38 -1.04
C VAL A 323 -19.56 14.67 -0.84
N SER A 324 -19.62 15.54 -1.85
CA SER A 324 -19.17 16.92 -1.79
C SER A 324 -20.38 17.84 -1.85
N ILE A 325 -20.49 18.78 -0.92
CA ILE A 325 -21.62 19.69 -0.76
C ILE A 325 -21.13 21.12 -0.48
N GLY A 326 -22.06 22.09 -0.51
CA GLY A 326 -21.78 23.53 -0.38
C GLY A 326 -21.32 24.13 -1.71
N GLN A 327 -20.11 24.68 -1.78
CA GLN A 327 -19.54 25.18 -3.05
C GLN A 327 -19.07 24.05 -3.97
N GLY A 328 -19.00 22.81 -3.46
CA GLY A 328 -18.65 21.63 -4.23
C GLY A 328 -19.85 20.79 -4.63
N SER A 329 -19.62 19.75 -5.40
CA SER A 329 -20.65 18.81 -5.83
C SER A 329 -20.09 17.43 -6.14
N GLY A 330 -20.96 16.44 -6.20
CA GLY A 330 -20.64 15.10 -6.64
C GLY A 330 -20.73 14.06 -5.52
N GLN A 331 -20.68 12.80 -5.96
CA GLN A 331 -20.67 11.62 -5.11
C GLN A 331 -19.62 10.64 -5.62
N TYR A 332 -18.91 10.04 -4.71
CA TYR A 332 -17.99 8.94 -4.99
C TYR A 332 -18.40 7.71 -4.18
N VAL A 333 -18.52 6.57 -4.83
CA VAL A 333 -18.79 5.27 -4.21
C VAL A 333 -17.54 4.41 -4.25
N LYS A 334 -17.15 3.84 -3.12
CA LYS A 334 -15.99 2.99 -2.99
C LYS A 334 -16.01 1.85 -3.99
N ARG A 335 -14.94 1.71 -4.78
CA ARG A 335 -14.82 0.69 -5.85
C ARG A 335 -14.10 -0.56 -5.39
N HIS A 336 -13.06 -0.39 -4.56
CA HIS A 336 -12.23 -1.49 -4.10
C HIS A 336 -12.49 -1.81 -2.62
N LEU A 337 -13.18 -2.93 -2.40
CA LEU A 337 -13.64 -3.35 -1.08
C LEU A 337 -12.58 -4.20 -0.36
N VAL A 338 -12.58 -4.13 0.98
CA VAL A 338 -11.71 -4.94 1.84
C VAL A 338 -12.25 -6.38 1.90
N PRO A 339 -11.46 -7.38 1.46
CA PRO A 339 -11.85 -8.79 1.60
C PRO A 339 -12.07 -9.16 3.08
N PHE A 340 -13.12 -9.93 3.35
CA PHE A 340 -13.55 -10.38 4.67
C PHE A 340 -14.01 -9.28 5.64
N GLY A 341 -13.74 -8.01 5.36
CA GLY A 341 -14.22 -6.86 6.13
C GLY A 341 -15.48 -6.25 5.54
N GLU A 342 -15.47 -5.93 4.25
CA GLU A 342 -16.58 -5.28 3.55
C GLU A 342 -17.36 -6.23 2.64
N TYR A 343 -16.77 -7.34 2.24
CA TYR A 343 -17.45 -8.44 1.54
C TYR A 343 -16.78 -9.77 1.87
N VAL A 344 -17.49 -10.88 1.70
CA VAL A 344 -16.95 -12.23 1.91
C VAL A 344 -16.64 -12.87 0.56
N PRO A 345 -15.35 -13.11 0.22
CA PRO A 345 -15.03 -13.92 -0.94
C PRO A 345 -15.66 -15.30 -0.83
N LEU A 346 -16.15 -15.87 -1.95
CA LEU A 346 -16.85 -17.16 -1.96
C LEU A 346 -18.01 -17.23 -0.92
N GLU A 347 -18.79 -16.16 -0.87
CA GLU A 347 -19.86 -15.95 0.12
C GLU A 347 -20.76 -17.18 0.28
N SER A 348 -21.16 -17.82 -0.83
CA SER A 348 -22.04 -19.00 -0.80
C SER A 348 -21.45 -20.23 -0.08
N GLN A 349 -20.13 -20.30 0.04
CA GLN A 349 -19.42 -21.40 0.70
C GLN A 349 -18.97 -21.07 2.13
N LEU A 350 -18.65 -19.80 2.39
CA LEU A 350 -18.01 -19.39 3.64
C LEU A 350 -18.94 -18.73 4.64
N ARG A 351 -20.06 -18.12 4.18
CA ARG A 351 -21.02 -17.46 5.07
C ARG A 351 -21.72 -18.49 5.98
N GLY A 352 -21.89 -18.14 7.25
CA GLY A 352 -22.46 -19.03 8.27
C GLY A 352 -21.49 -20.05 8.86
N LEU A 353 -20.26 -20.20 8.32
CA LEU A 353 -19.27 -21.11 8.92
C LEU A 353 -18.61 -20.50 10.17
N ILE A 354 -18.44 -19.21 10.21
CA ILE A 354 -17.77 -18.51 11.32
C ILE A 354 -18.47 -17.15 11.49
N ALA A 355 -18.91 -16.83 12.71
CA ALA A 355 -19.59 -15.55 13.03
C ALA A 355 -18.79 -14.31 12.58
N PHE A 356 -17.46 -14.40 12.53
CA PHE A 356 -16.60 -13.34 11.99
C PHE A 356 -16.91 -12.99 10.53
N LEU A 357 -17.39 -13.94 9.72
CA LEU A 357 -17.74 -13.71 8.32
C LEU A 357 -19.15 -13.10 8.15
N ASP A 358 -19.93 -13.05 9.22
CA ASP A 358 -21.31 -12.54 9.21
C ASP A 358 -21.44 -11.14 9.82
N LEU A 359 -20.36 -10.33 9.75
CA LEU A 359 -20.39 -8.94 10.20
C LEU A 359 -21.44 -8.14 9.41
N PRO A 360 -22.22 -7.25 10.05
CA PRO A 360 -23.23 -6.43 9.37
C PRO A 360 -22.71 -5.64 8.17
N MET A 361 -21.40 -5.32 8.18
CA MET A 361 -20.73 -4.54 7.14
C MET A 361 -20.18 -5.41 5.99
N SER A 362 -20.26 -6.74 6.08
CA SER A 362 -19.72 -7.65 5.06
C SER A 362 -20.63 -7.89 3.85
N HIS A 363 -21.52 -6.93 3.57
CA HIS A 363 -22.47 -6.95 2.44
C HIS A 363 -22.31 -5.73 1.52
N ASN A 364 -21.13 -5.09 1.53
CA ASN A 364 -20.91 -3.92 0.69
C ASN A 364 -20.93 -4.29 -0.79
N ARG A 365 -21.45 -3.37 -1.59
CA ARG A 365 -21.42 -3.41 -3.05
C ARG A 365 -20.43 -2.37 -3.56
N PRO A 366 -19.56 -2.73 -4.51
CA PRO A 366 -18.63 -1.77 -5.11
C PRO A 366 -19.38 -0.76 -5.97
N GLY A 367 -18.86 0.45 -6.05
CA GLY A 367 -19.31 1.46 -6.99
C GLY A 367 -18.88 1.17 -8.43
N PRO A 368 -19.45 1.88 -9.40
CA PRO A 368 -19.09 1.76 -10.81
C PRO A 368 -17.64 2.22 -11.04
N GLU A 369 -17.00 1.69 -12.11
CA GLU A 369 -15.62 2.07 -12.44
C GLU A 369 -15.47 3.53 -12.83
N ASN A 370 -16.41 4.02 -13.65
CA ASN A 370 -16.44 5.40 -14.11
C ASN A 370 -17.40 6.21 -13.24
N GLN A 371 -16.86 7.17 -12.51
CA GLN A 371 -17.64 8.07 -11.65
C GLN A 371 -17.26 9.52 -11.95
N THR A 372 -18.22 10.41 -11.86
CA THR A 372 -17.94 11.85 -11.97
C THR A 372 -17.05 12.29 -10.82
N PRO A 373 -15.98 13.03 -11.09
CA PRO A 373 -15.11 13.54 -10.03
C PRO A 373 -15.89 14.41 -9.03
N LEU A 374 -15.45 14.39 -7.77
CA LEU A 374 -15.89 15.38 -6.80
C LEU A 374 -15.29 16.74 -7.13
N THR A 375 -16.01 17.81 -6.81
CA THR A 375 -15.53 19.18 -6.96
C THR A 375 -15.49 19.93 -5.63
N ALA A 376 -14.63 20.95 -5.54
CA ALA A 376 -14.63 21.95 -4.49
C ALA A 376 -14.54 23.33 -5.16
N GLY A 377 -15.67 24.00 -5.35
CA GLY A 377 -15.76 25.14 -6.25
C GLY A 377 -15.37 24.73 -7.68
N ASP A 378 -14.36 25.37 -8.24
CA ASP A 378 -13.77 25.06 -9.54
C ASP A 378 -12.67 23.99 -9.53
N LEU A 379 -12.30 23.49 -8.34
CA LEU A 379 -11.28 22.46 -8.18
C LEU A 379 -11.84 21.05 -8.40
N THR A 380 -11.07 20.22 -9.06
CA THR A 380 -11.37 18.79 -9.29
C THR A 380 -10.61 17.93 -8.27
N LEU A 381 -11.33 17.10 -7.54
CA LEU A 381 -10.81 16.27 -6.47
C LEU A 381 -10.73 14.80 -6.89
N SER A 382 -9.63 14.14 -6.59
CA SER A 382 -9.53 12.67 -6.69
C SER A 382 -9.63 12.05 -5.30
N LEU A 383 -10.73 11.35 -5.04
CA LEU A 383 -11.02 10.73 -3.76
C LEU A 383 -10.67 9.26 -3.77
N SER A 384 -10.13 8.77 -2.66
CA SER A 384 -10.01 7.35 -2.30
C SER A 384 -10.55 7.11 -0.89
N ILE A 385 -11.29 6.01 -0.69
CA ILE A 385 -11.86 5.65 0.60
C ILE A 385 -11.04 4.51 1.21
N CYS A 386 -10.31 4.81 2.31
CA CYS A 386 -9.60 3.84 3.15
C CYS A 386 -8.65 2.96 2.32
N TYR A 387 -8.92 1.66 2.24
CA TYR A 387 -8.10 0.65 1.56
C TYR A 387 -7.76 0.98 0.10
N GLU A 388 -8.56 1.79 -0.58
CA GLU A 388 -8.32 2.17 -1.98
C GLU A 388 -6.98 2.88 -2.19
N VAL A 389 -6.50 3.63 -1.20
CA VAL A 389 -5.24 4.38 -1.31
C VAL A 389 -4.02 3.47 -1.46
N VAL A 390 -4.11 2.18 -1.09
CA VAL A 390 -3.00 1.25 -1.25
C VAL A 390 -2.79 0.83 -2.71
N PHE A 391 -3.81 1.00 -3.58
CA PHE A 391 -3.80 0.63 -5.00
C PHE A 391 -3.44 1.83 -5.87
N GLY A 392 -2.15 1.98 -6.20
CA GLY A 392 -1.67 3.11 -7.01
C GLY A 392 -2.37 3.25 -8.36
N ASP A 393 -2.65 2.14 -9.03
CA ASP A 393 -3.35 2.13 -10.32
C ASP A 393 -4.80 2.63 -10.19
N LEU A 394 -5.47 2.35 -9.08
CA LEU A 394 -6.82 2.85 -8.81
C LEU A 394 -6.79 4.36 -8.55
N VAL A 395 -5.89 4.84 -7.69
CA VAL A 395 -5.78 6.27 -7.34
C VAL A 395 -5.52 7.12 -8.59
N ARG A 396 -4.53 6.75 -9.42
CA ARG A 396 -4.19 7.51 -10.63
C ARG A 396 -5.30 7.54 -11.69
N ARG A 397 -6.17 6.50 -11.73
CA ARG A 397 -7.28 6.41 -12.70
C ARG A 397 -8.58 7.00 -12.19
N THR A 398 -8.67 7.39 -10.92
CA THR A 398 -9.91 7.93 -10.35
C THR A 398 -10.28 9.23 -11.03
N VAL A 399 -9.31 10.11 -11.26
CA VAL A 399 -9.47 11.37 -11.98
C VAL A 399 -8.21 11.62 -12.80
N THR A 400 -8.38 12.01 -14.06
CA THR A 400 -7.27 12.48 -14.90
C THR A 400 -6.94 13.93 -14.52
N ASP A 401 -5.69 14.20 -14.14
CA ASP A 401 -5.19 15.53 -13.73
C ASP A 401 -6.06 16.23 -12.66
N PRO A 402 -6.26 15.63 -11.47
CA PRO A 402 -6.97 16.29 -10.38
C PRO A 402 -6.14 17.45 -9.83
N ASP A 403 -6.79 18.43 -9.20
CA ASP A 403 -6.09 19.52 -8.50
C ASP A 403 -5.42 19.05 -7.21
N MET A 404 -6.03 18.09 -6.53
CA MET A 404 -5.49 17.45 -5.32
C MET A 404 -6.10 16.05 -5.11
N LEU A 405 -5.44 15.29 -4.27
CA LEU A 405 -5.91 14.00 -3.79
C LEU A 405 -6.58 14.16 -2.42
N ILE A 406 -7.62 13.40 -2.19
CA ILE A 406 -8.26 13.27 -0.88
C ILE A 406 -8.31 11.79 -0.51
N THR A 407 -7.99 11.47 0.73
CA THR A 407 -8.29 10.15 1.28
C THR A 407 -9.02 10.29 2.60
N ILE A 408 -10.16 9.63 2.69
CA ILE A 408 -10.93 9.52 3.93
C ILE A 408 -10.84 8.09 4.43
N SER A 409 -10.62 7.90 5.73
CA SER A 409 -10.36 6.57 6.28
C SER A 409 -10.90 6.38 7.68
N ASN A 410 -11.13 5.12 8.02
CA ASN A 410 -11.39 4.69 9.39
C ASN A 410 -10.36 3.64 9.82
N ASP A 411 -9.20 4.11 10.25
CA ASP A 411 -8.06 3.25 10.61
C ASP A 411 -8.25 2.51 11.95
N THR A 412 -9.40 2.64 12.61
CA THR A 412 -9.74 1.95 13.86
C THR A 412 -9.50 0.44 13.78
N TRP A 413 -9.74 -0.16 12.61
CA TRP A 413 -9.53 -1.59 12.36
C TRP A 413 -8.11 -2.08 12.65
N PHE A 414 -7.12 -1.20 12.54
CA PHE A 414 -5.72 -1.53 12.81
C PHE A 414 -5.37 -1.43 14.31
N GLY A 415 -6.19 -0.70 15.11
CA GLY A 415 -5.91 -0.40 16.51
C GLY A 415 -4.60 0.36 16.71
N ASP A 416 -4.05 0.29 17.92
CA ASP A 416 -2.73 0.84 18.25
C ASP A 416 -1.64 -0.14 17.79
N SER A 417 -1.31 -0.08 16.51
CA SER A 417 -0.37 -0.99 15.85
C SER A 417 0.45 -0.26 14.76
N ILE A 418 1.30 -1.00 14.06
CA ILE A 418 2.04 -0.48 12.91
C ILE A 418 1.15 -0.27 11.66
N GLY A 419 -0.07 -0.81 11.64
CA GLY A 419 -0.97 -0.76 10.48
C GLY A 419 -1.29 0.65 9.99
N PRO A 420 -1.74 1.60 10.86
CA PRO A 420 -2.01 2.98 10.46
C PRO A 420 -0.80 3.69 9.86
N TRP A 421 0.41 3.43 10.37
CA TRP A 421 1.65 4.01 9.87
C TRP A 421 2.01 3.51 8.49
N GLN A 422 1.87 2.21 8.25
CA GLN A 422 2.08 1.61 6.93
C GLN A 422 1.05 2.12 5.92
N HIS A 423 -0.21 2.21 6.32
CA HIS A 423 -1.29 2.76 5.49
C HIS A 423 -1.04 4.24 5.15
N PHE A 424 -0.53 5.01 6.11
CA PHE A 424 -0.10 6.39 5.90
C PHE A 424 1.10 6.50 4.95
N GLN A 425 2.11 5.63 5.10
CA GLN A 425 3.26 5.57 4.19
C GLN A 425 2.82 5.32 2.73
N MET A 426 1.81 4.45 2.53
CA MET A 426 1.24 4.21 1.20
C MET A 426 0.52 5.45 0.65
N ALA A 427 -0.23 6.18 1.50
CA ALA A 427 -0.88 7.42 1.12
C ALA A 427 0.14 8.48 0.68
N ARG A 428 1.26 8.62 1.39
CA ARG A 428 2.38 9.50 1.02
C ARG A 428 2.93 9.14 -0.37
N MET A 429 3.10 7.85 -0.65
CA MET A 429 3.56 7.40 -1.97
C MET A 429 2.58 7.81 -3.08
N ARG A 430 1.27 7.77 -2.83
CA ARG A 430 0.27 8.23 -3.82
C ARG A 430 0.43 9.72 -4.16
N ALA A 431 0.72 10.56 -3.16
CA ALA A 431 1.00 11.98 -3.39
C ALA A 431 2.22 12.16 -4.30
N ILE A 432 3.31 11.43 -4.05
CA ILE A 432 4.55 11.48 -4.86
C ILE A 432 4.30 10.99 -6.29
N GLU A 433 3.70 9.81 -6.44
CA GLU A 433 3.46 9.19 -7.74
C GLU A 433 2.60 10.05 -8.67
N ASN A 434 1.63 10.78 -8.10
CA ASN A 434 0.74 11.65 -8.87
C ASN A 434 1.23 13.11 -8.92
N GLY A 435 2.23 13.49 -8.13
CA GLY A 435 2.71 14.86 -8.04
C GLY A 435 1.65 15.83 -7.49
N LYS A 436 0.78 15.37 -6.58
CA LYS A 436 -0.34 16.14 -6.05
C LYS A 436 -0.29 16.23 -4.54
N TYR A 437 -0.75 17.36 -3.99
CA TYR A 437 -1.04 17.43 -2.56
C TYR A 437 -2.14 16.44 -2.19
N MET A 438 -2.08 15.92 -0.96
CA MET A 438 -3.12 15.04 -0.42
C MET A 438 -3.60 15.54 0.94
N VAL A 439 -4.92 15.67 1.08
CA VAL A 439 -5.61 15.87 2.36
C VAL A 439 -6.11 14.52 2.83
N ARG A 440 -5.61 14.05 3.96
CA ARG A 440 -6.01 12.79 4.58
C ARG A 440 -6.80 13.08 5.86
N ALA A 441 -8.08 12.69 5.89
CA ALA A 441 -8.92 12.74 7.08
C ALA A 441 -9.22 11.33 7.57
N THR A 442 -8.90 11.03 8.82
CA THR A 442 -9.13 9.71 9.44
C THR A 442 -10.00 9.84 10.68
N ASN A 443 -10.73 8.78 11.02
CA ASN A 443 -11.53 8.79 12.26
C ASN A 443 -10.63 8.89 13.51
N ASN A 444 -9.55 8.09 13.57
CA ASN A 444 -8.64 8.02 14.73
C ASN A 444 -7.21 7.60 14.36
N GLY A 445 -6.93 7.45 13.06
CA GLY A 445 -5.60 7.16 12.55
C GLY A 445 -4.75 8.42 12.40
N ILE A 446 -3.94 8.51 11.34
CA ILE A 446 -3.07 9.65 11.07
C ILE A 446 -3.76 10.59 10.10
N THR A 447 -4.40 11.64 10.62
CA THR A 447 -4.93 12.75 9.83
C THR A 447 -3.79 13.68 9.47
N ALA A 448 -3.59 13.99 8.18
CA ALA A 448 -2.41 14.72 7.72
C ALA A 448 -2.66 15.52 6.43
N ILE A 449 -1.84 16.55 6.24
CA ILE A 449 -1.65 17.25 4.98
C ILE A 449 -0.28 16.85 4.43
N ILE A 450 -0.25 16.35 3.20
CA ILE A 450 0.93 15.81 2.52
C ILE A 450 1.17 16.63 1.25
N ASP A 451 2.40 17.08 1.02
CA ASP A 451 2.74 17.79 -0.20
C ASP A 451 2.92 16.84 -1.40
N HIS A 452 3.06 17.38 -2.59
CA HIS A 452 3.24 16.66 -3.84
C HIS A 452 4.55 15.85 -3.94
N LYS A 453 5.46 16.03 -2.98
CA LYS A 453 6.69 15.24 -2.80
C LYS A 453 6.58 14.23 -1.66
N GLY A 454 5.38 14.05 -1.10
CA GLY A 454 5.11 13.09 -0.02
C GLY A 454 5.59 13.53 1.36
N ARG A 455 6.01 14.80 1.53
CA ARG A 455 6.41 15.34 2.82
C ARG A 455 5.19 15.68 3.64
N VAL A 456 5.21 15.31 4.90
CA VAL A 456 4.14 15.63 5.86
C VAL A 456 4.30 17.08 6.28
N GLN A 457 3.36 17.94 5.90
CA GLN A 457 3.35 19.34 6.30
C GLN A 457 2.83 19.50 7.73
N SER A 458 1.78 18.77 8.07
CA SER A 458 1.17 18.76 9.38
C SER A 458 0.36 17.48 9.60
N SER A 459 0.21 17.05 10.84
CA SER A 459 -0.60 15.89 11.22
C SER A 459 -1.18 16.04 12.62
N LEU A 460 -2.27 15.31 12.90
CA LEU A 460 -2.83 15.15 14.23
C LEU A 460 -2.29 13.87 14.90
N PRO A 461 -2.17 13.85 16.24
CA PRO A 461 -1.92 12.63 16.97
C PRO A 461 -3.07 11.63 16.78
N GLN A 462 -2.76 10.33 16.82
CA GLN A 462 -3.76 9.28 16.75
C GLN A 462 -4.60 9.26 18.04
N PHE A 463 -5.83 8.73 17.93
CA PHE A 463 -6.74 8.48 19.05
C PHE A 463 -7.20 9.73 19.82
N GLU A 464 -7.08 10.90 19.24
CA GLU A 464 -7.57 12.15 19.79
C GLU A 464 -8.55 12.83 18.83
N PRO A 465 -9.65 13.44 19.31
CA PRO A 465 -10.48 14.27 18.44
C PRO A 465 -9.80 15.59 18.14
N GLY A 466 -9.90 16.07 16.87
CA GLY A 466 -9.25 17.32 16.50
C GLY A 466 -9.58 17.80 15.11
N VAL A 467 -9.08 19.00 14.79
CA VAL A 467 -9.15 19.60 13.46
C VAL A 467 -7.75 20.00 13.02
N LEU A 468 -7.30 19.42 11.91
CA LEU A 468 -6.05 19.79 11.27
C LEU A 468 -6.30 20.90 10.27
N ARG A 469 -5.77 22.07 10.53
CA ARG A 469 -5.83 23.24 9.65
C ARG A 469 -4.55 23.37 8.84
N GLY A 470 -4.66 23.78 7.59
CA GLY A 470 -3.50 24.06 6.77
C GLY A 470 -3.87 24.63 5.41
N GLU A 471 -2.87 24.63 4.55
CA GLU A 471 -2.97 25.10 3.18
C GLU A 471 -2.39 24.04 2.25
N VAL A 472 -3.05 23.82 1.12
CA VAL A 472 -2.55 22.95 0.05
C VAL A 472 -2.45 23.75 -1.23
N ARG A 473 -1.61 23.31 -2.14
CA ARG A 473 -1.55 23.89 -3.49
C ARG A 473 -2.37 23.05 -4.45
N ALA A 474 -3.26 23.67 -5.20
CA ALA A 474 -3.93 23.07 -6.33
C ALA A 474 -2.89 22.87 -7.44
N MET A 475 -2.61 21.62 -7.79
CA MET A 475 -1.52 21.23 -8.71
C MET A 475 -2.09 20.84 -10.06
N LYS A 476 -1.53 21.39 -11.14
CA LYS A 476 -1.83 21.03 -12.52
C LYS A 476 -0.67 20.26 -13.14
N GLY A 477 -0.98 19.45 -14.14
CA GLY A 477 -0.03 18.60 -14.85
C GLY A 477 -0.06 17.16 -14.33
N VAL A 478 0.45 16.24 -15.13
CA VAL A 478 0.39 14.80 -14.93
C VAL A 478 1.80 14.23 -14.92
N THR A 479 2.15 13.47 -13.90
CA THR A 479 3.43 12.77 -13.87
C THR A 479 3.47 11.64 -14.92
N PRO A 480 4.65 11.22 -15.40
CA PRO A 480 4.77 10.06 -16.27
C PRO A 480 4.11 8.80 -15.69
N TYR A 481 4.23 8.57 -14.36
CA TYR A 481 3.55 7.46 -13.71
C TYR A 481 2.02 7.60 -13.76
N ALA A 482 1.47 8.77 -13.45
CA ALA A 482 0.03 8.97 -13.49
C ALA A 482 -0.54 8.71 -14.89
N TRP A 483 0.24 9.00 -15.94
CA TRP A 483 -0.14 8.72 -17.32
C TRP A 483 0.03 7.24 -17.71
N LEU A 484 1.24 6.66 -17.53
CA LEU A 484 1.60 5.32 -18.01
C LEU A 484 1.27 4.20 -17.02
N GLY A 485 1.16 4.52 -15.73
CA GLY A 485 0.99 3.57 -14.64
C GLY A 485 2.18 2.64 -14.48
N ASN A 486 1.89 1.42 -14.07
CA ASN A 486 2.90 0.39 -13.85
C ASN A 486 3.35 -0.30 -15.15
N THR A 487 2.76 0.02 -16.31
CA THR A 487 3.01 -0.67 -17.59
C THR A 487 4.49 -0.68 -17.99
N PRO A 488 5.26 0.44 -17.90
CA PRO A 488 6.66 0.43 -18.32
C PRO A 488 7.54 -0.48 -17.47
N ILE A 489 7.42 -0.42 -16.15
CA ILE A 489 8.26 -1.21 -15.24
C ILE A 489 7.92 -2.69 -15.29
N LEU A 490 6.62 -3.04 -15.39
CA LEU A 490 6.17 -4.42 -15.51
C LEU A 490 6.51 -5.01 -16.89
N GLY A 491 6.36 -4.21 -17.94
CA GLY A 491 6.75 -4.60 -19.29
C GLY A 491 8.26 -4.87 -19.39
N ALA A 492 9.08 -3.99 -18.80
CA ALA A 492 10.53 -4.19 -18.73
C ALA A 492 10.90 -5.45 -17.92
N ALA A 493 10.25 -5.68 -16.77
CA ALA A 493 10.48 -6.88 -15.97
C ALA A 493 10.12 -8.16 -16.71
N LEU A 494 8.98 -8.18 -17.40
CA LEU A 494 8.55 -9.31 -18.22
C LEU A 494 9.52 -9.55 -19.39
N LEU A 495 9.93 -8.50 -20.09
CA LEU A 495 10.88 -8.57 -21.19
C LEU A 495 12.24 -9.15 -20.73
N VAL A 496 12.76 -8.71 -19.58
CA VAL A 496 13.98 -9.26 -18.99
C VAL A 496 13.84 -10.75 -18.73
N VAL A 497 12.76 -11.19 -18.11
CA VAL A 497 12.48 -12.60 -17.83
C VAL A 497 12.45 -13.42 -19.14
N LEU A 498 11.72 -12.97 -20.14
CA LEU A 498 11.62 -13.65 -21.44
C LEU A 498 12.98 -13.72 -22.17
N CYS A 499 13.69 -12.60 -22.29
CA CYS A 499 14.99 -12.54 -22.93
C CYS A 499 16.01 -13.50 -22.29
N LEU A 500 16.03 -13.56 -20.96
CA LEU A 500 16.95 -14.45 -20.25
C LEU A 500 16.58 -15.94 -20.39
N ILE A 501 15.30 -16.28 -20.47
CA ILE A 501 14.86 -17.66 -20.77
C ILE A 501 15.29 -18.08 -22.18
N PHE A 502 15.06 -17.22 -23.20
CA PHE A 502 15.42 -17.54 -24.57
C PHE A 502 16.95 -17.67 -24.78
N ASN A 503 17.75 -16.77 -24.18
CA ASN A 503 19.22 -16.83 -24.27
C ASN A 503 19.80 -18.02 -23.49
N GLY A 504 19.23 -18.37 -22.35
CA GLY A 504 19.65 -19.55 -21.57
C GLY A 504 19.43 -20.88 -22.30
N ARG A 505 18.41 -20.95 -23.16
CA ARG A 505 18.16 -22.15 -24.01
C ARG A 505 19.20 -22.30 -25.13
N LYS A 506 19.68 -21.18 -25.72
CA LYS A 506 20.69 -21.23 -26.78
C LYS A 506 22.07 -21.67 -26.29
N SER A 507 22.43 -21.44 -25.04
CA SER A 507 23.70 -21.84 -24.47
C SER A 507 23.72 -23.30 -23.95
N SER A 508 22.60 -24.00 -24.03
CA SER A 508 22.46 -25.41 -23.62
C SER A 508 22.30 -26.39 -24.81
N ILE A 509 22.33 -25.88 -26.05
CA ILE A 509 22.47 -26.63 -27.32
C ILE A 509 23.90 -26.49 -27.81
#